data_6d8dbc87a8b134ba42cab4702b4b83a2
#
_entry.id   6d8dbc87a8b134ba42cab4702b4b83a2
#
_cell.length_a   1.000
_cell.length_b   1.000
_cell.length_c   1.000
_cell.angle_alpha   90.00
_cell.angle_beta   90.00
_cell.angle_gamma   90.00
#
_symmetry.space_group_name_H-M   'P 1'
#
loop_
_entity.id
_entity.type
_entity.pdbx_description
1 polymer ?
#
loop_
_entity_poly.entity_id
_entity_poly.type
_entity_poly.pdbx_seq_one_letter_code
_entity_poly.pdbx_strand_id
1 'polypeptide(L)'
;MAAGEKVSLLRQESFLMTEELTGYQSLERFLQEYFPPPLPLEKIIEKRALIKELAGIAKRMHNAGLNHRDFYCCHIFIRQSEDGRREWRVLDLQRVDRRRWFRRHWIIKDLAALNYSASPQIITKNDRMRFLIYYMDGMDKVRKNLPFIHQVIRKTEKISRHDKKLKARKNK
;
A
#
# COMPACT_ATOMS: atom_id res chain seq x y z
N MET A 1 -13.12 13.49 -15.85
CA MET A 1 -12.54 14.22 -14.70
C MET A 1 -12.71 15.70 -14.94
N ALA A 2 -13.24 16.47 -13.98
CA ALA A 2 -13.36 17.92 -14.04
C ALA A 2 -12.83 18.53 -12.74
N ALA A 3 -12.21 19.70 -12.84
CA ALA A 3 -11.73 20.47 -11.71
C ALA A 3 -12.00 21.95 -11.94
N GLY A 4 -12.26 22.69 -10.88
CA GLY A 4 -12.44 24.14 -10.94
C GLY A 4 -11.96 24.80 -9.66
N GLU A 5 -11.55 26.06 -9.79
CA GLU A 5 -11.07 26.87 -8.69
C GLU A 5 -11.69 28.27 -8.78
N LYS A 6 -12.12 28.81 -7.65
CA LYS A 6 -12.55 30.19 -7.50
C LYS A 6 -11.72 30.85 -6.41
N VAL A 7 -10.97 31.87 -6.80
CA VAL A 7 -10.09 32.62 -5.90
C VAL A 7 -10.65 34.03 -5.72
N SER A 8 -10.80 34.46 -4.47
CA SER A 8 -11.08 35.84 -4.08
C SER A 8 -10.03 36.31 -3.06
N LEU A 9 -9.96 37.60 -2.78
CA LEU A 9 -8.97 38.21 -1.88
C LEU A 9 -8.89 37.57 -0.49
N LEU A 10 -10.00 36.92 -0.01
CA LEU A 10 -10.10 36.35 1.33
C LEU A 10 -10.56 34.87 1.31
N ARG A 11 -10.84 34.28 0.15
CA ARG A 11 -11.41 32.92 0.07
C ARG A 11 -10.98 32.22 -1.20
N GLN A 12 -10.49 31.00 -1.05
CA GLN A 12 -10.20 30.09 -2.13
C GLN A 12 -11.12 28.87 -2.02
N GLU A 13 -11.84 28.56 -3.07
CA GLU A 13 -12.69 27.39 -3.19
C GLU A 13 -12.25 26.58 -4.39
N SER A 14 -12.10 25.28 -4.21
CA SER A 14 -11.77 24.36 -5.30
C SER A 14 -12.64 23.12 -5.25
N PHE A 15 -12.94 22.56 -6.40
CA PHE A 15 -13.61 21.28 -6.50
C PHE A 15 -12.89 20.36 -7.50
N LEU A 16 -13.00 19.06 -7.23
CA LEU A 16 -12.52 18.02 -8.12
C LEU A 16 -13.63 16.98 -8.28
N MET A 17 -14.02 16.72 -9.51
CA MET A 17 -14.92 15.61 -9.86
C MET A 17 -14.11 14.53 -10.55
N THR A 18 -14.23 13.31 -10.07
CA THR A 18 -13.60 12.12 -10.63
C THR A 18 -14.68 11.14 -11.03
N GLU A 19 -14.38 10.28 -11.98
CA GLU A 19 -15.20 9.14 -12.34
C GLU A 19 -15.21 8.13 -11.17
N GLU A 20 -16.37 7.54 -10.89
CA GLU A 20 -16.51 6.51 -9.88
C GLU A 20 -15.75 5.24 -10.29
N LEU A 21 -15.07 4.63 -9.34
CA LEU A 21 -14.37 3.35 -9.54
C LEU A 21 -15.33 2.17 -9.36
N THR A 22 -16.22 1.98 -10.32
CA THR A 22 -17.21 0.90 -10.27
C THR A 22 -16.55 -0.47 -10.33
N GLY A 23 -16.93 -1.36 -9.40
CA GLY A 23 -16.42 -2.74 -9.30
C GLY A 23 -15.03 -2.86 -8.67
N TYR A 24 -14.43 -1.74 -8.22
CA TYR A 24 -13.21 -1.80 -7.43
C TYR A 24 -13.51 -1.84 -5.94
N GLN A 25 -12.67 -2.54 -5.20
CA GLN A 25 -12.68 -2.52 -3.74
C GLN A 25 -11.27 -2.30 -3.19
N SER A 26 -11.18 -1.85 -1.94
CA SER A 26 -9.88 -1.68 -1.31
C SER A 26 -9.16 -3.03 -1.16
N LEU A 27 -7.82 -3.02 -1.25
CA LEU A 27 -7.02 -4.23 -1.06
C LEU A 27 -7.27 -4.86 0.31
N GLU A 28 -7.53 -4.06 1.33
CA GLU A 28 -7.86 -4.53 2.67
C GLU A 28 -9.12 -5.41 2.66
N ARG A 29 -10.20 -4.93 2.04
CA ARG A 29 -11.45 -5.67 1.90
C ARG A 29 -11.29 -6.88 0.98
N PHE A 30 -10.62 -6.72 -0.16
CA PHE A 30 -10.33 -7.80 -1.09
C PHE A 30 -9.60 -8.96 -0.41
N LEU A 31 -8.57 -8.67 0.41
CA LEU A 31 -7.84 -9.70 1.13
C LEU A 31 -8.73 -10.47 2.12
N GLN A 32 -9.66 -9.79 2.79
CA GLN A 32 -10.59 -10.41 3.74
C GLN A 32 -11.62 -11.31 3.04
N GLU A 33 -12.12 -10.88 1.90
CA GLU A 33 -13.17 -11.62 1.15
C GLU A 33 -12.61 -12.80 0.36
N TYR A 34 -11.43 -12.62 -0.30
CA TYR A 34 -10.89 -13.62 -1.22
C TYR A 34 -9.90 -14.61 -0.57
N PHE A 35 -9.30 -14.24 0.57
CA PHE A 35 -8.29 -15.05 1.24
C PHE A 35 -8.56 -15.27 2.74
N PRO A 36 -9.80 -15.64 3.14
CA PRO A 36 -10.08 -15.99 4.54
C PRO A 36 -9.36 -17.29 4.90
N PRO A 37 -8.58 -17.35 5.99
CA PRO A 37 -7.94 -18.59 6.42
C PRO A 37 -9.00 -19.58 7.03
N PRO A 38 -8.79 -20.92 6.86
CA PRO A 38 -7.65 -21.58 6.20
C PRO A 38 -7.77 -21.54 4.66
N LEU A 39 -6.63 -21.42 3.96
CA LEU A 39 -6.59 -21.30 2.51
C LEU A 39 -6.28 -22.66 1.84
N PRO A 40 -7.06 -23.09 0.82
CA PRO A 40 -6.67 -24.18 -0.06
C PRO A 40 -5.46 -23.80 -0.91
N LEU A 41 -4.78 -24.82 -1.46
CA LEU A 41 -3.54 -24.62 -2.23
C LEU A 41 -3.69 -23.63 -3.38
N GLU A 42 -4.79 -23.72 -4.11
CA GLU A 42 -5.10 -22.82 -5.23
C GLU A 42 -5.14 -21.35 -4.79
N LYS A 43 -5.83 -21.07 -3.68
CA LYS A 43 -5.89 -19.72 -3.09
C LYS A 43 -4.55 -19.24 -2.56
N ILE A 44 -3.68 -20.13 -2.11
CA ILE A 44 -2.31 -19.78 -1.75
C ILE A 44 -1.52 -19.37 -3.00
N ILE A 45 -1.69 -20.04 -4.14
CA ILE A 45 -1.06 -19.70 -5.41
C ILE A 45 -1.56 -18.35 -5.92
N GLU A 46 -2.88 -18.13 -5.92
CA GLU A 46 -3.48 -16.84 -6.28
C GLU A 46 -2.95 -15.68 -5.41
N LYS A 47 -2.88 -15.88 -4.10
CA LYS A 47 -2.35 -14.89 -3.16
C LYS A 47 -0.88 -14.57 -3.44
N ARG A 48 -0.05 -15.56 -3.82
CA ARG A 48 1.34 -15.34 -4.20
C ARG A 48 1.46 -14.50 -5.48
N ALA A 49 0.59 -14.74 -6.47
CA ALA A 49 0.52 -13.94 -7.68
C ALA A 49 0.15 -12.48 -7.36
N LEU A 50 -0.89 -12.27 -6.53
CA LEU A 50 -1.30 -10.95 -6.06
C LEU A 50 -0.16 -10.20 -5.36
N ILE A 51 0.58 -10.87 -4.48
CA ILE A 51 1.74 -10.28 -3.77
C ILE A 51 2.83 -9.87 -4.76
N LYS A 52 3.08 -10.65 -5.80
CA LYS A 52 4.04 -10.33 -6.87
C LYS A 52 3.62 -9.07 -7.63
N GLU A 53 2.35 -8.96 -8.00
CA GLU A 53 1.80 -7.78 -8.69
C GLU A 53 1.92 -6.53 -7.84
N LEU A 54 1.50 -6.61 -6.56
CA LEU A 54 1.59 -5.50 -5.62
C LEU A 54 3.03 -5.03 -5.40
N ALA A 55 3.97 -5.97 -5.26
CA ALA A 55 5.39 -5.65 -5.14
C ALA A 55 5.91 -4.93 -6.40
N GLY A 56 5.46 -5.37 -7.60
CA GLY A 56 5.76 -4.72 -8.86
C GLY A 56 5.22 -3.29 -8.96
N ILE A 57 4.01 -3.05 -8.47
CA ILE A 57 3.40 -1.70 -8.42
C ILE A 57 4.22 -0.79 -7.51
N ALA A 58 4.46 -1.21 -6.27
CA ALA A 58 5.25 -0.45 -5.30
C ALA A 58 6.65 -0.13 -5.84
N LYS A 59 7.30 -1.11 -6.47
CA LYS A 59 8.62 -0.95 -7.07
C LYS A 59 8.61 0.05 -8.22
N ARG A 60 7.67 -0.05 -9.17
CA ARG A 60 7.56 0.90 -10.29
C ARG A 60 7.33 2.33 -9.79
N MET A 61 6.42 2.52 -8.81
CA MET A 61 6.15 3.81 -8.19
C MET A 61 7.43 4.41 -7.58
N HIS A 62 8.13 3.64 -6.76
CA HIS A 62 9.36 4.10 -6.11
C HIS A 62 10.50 4.33 -7.12
N ASN A 63 10.64 3.50 -8.16
CA ASN A 63 11.66 3.68 -9.21
C ASN A 63 11.41 4.95 -10.05
N ALA A 64 10.14 5.30 -10.27
CA ALA A 64 9.76 6.58 -10.90
C ALA A 64 10.03 7.81 -10.00
N GLY A 65 10.53 7.58 -8.77
CA GLY A 65 10.79 8.63 -7.79
C GLY A 65 9.56 9.10 -7.03
N LEU A 66 8.41 8.45 -7.22
CA LEU A 66 7.16 8.78 -6.56
C LEU A 66 7.09 8.09 -5.21
N ASN A 67 6.61 8.81 -4.21
CA ASN A 67 6.31 8.29 -2.87
C ASN A 67 4.88 8.68 -2.54
N HIS A 68 4.08 7.71 -2.12
CA HIS A 68 2.67 7.92 -1.82
C HIS A 68 2.47 8.66 -0.49
N ARG A 69 3.34 8.39 0.47
CA ARG A 69 3.34 8.92 1.84
C ARG A 69 2.25 8.34 2.76
N ASP A 70 1.21 7.75 2.18
CA ASP A 70 0.10 7.08 2.87
C ASP A 70 -0.28 5.78 2.13
N PHE A 71 0.73 4.94 1.83
CA PHE A 71 0.59 3.71 1.04
C PHE A 71 0.01 2.56 1.90
N TYR A 72 -1.23 2.75 2.37
CA TYR A 72 -1.99 1.76 3.13
C TYR A 72 -2.85 0.88 2.22
N CYS A 73 -3.20 -0.33 2.67
CA CYS A 73 -4.08 -1.25 1.91
C CYS A 73 -5.45 -0.63 1.59
N CYS A 74 -5.97 0.27 2.42
CA CYS A 74 -7.23 0.96 2.17
C CYS A 74 -7.16 1.98 1.01
N HIS A 75 -5.97 2.44 0.61
CA HIS A 75 -5.77 3.36 -0.53
C HIS A 75 -5.35 2.65 -1.81
N ILE A 76 -5.18 1.34 -1.78
CA ILE A 76 -4.88 0.50 -2.93
C ILE A 76 -6.17 -0.21 -3.31
N PHE A 77 -6.64 -0.01 -4.53
CA PHE A 77 -7.89 -0.58 -5.02
C PHE A 77 -7.62 -1.61 -6.09
N ILE A 78 -8.44 -2.64 -6.09
CA ILE A 78 -8.33 -3.78 -6.98
C ILE A 78 -9.70 -4.16 -7.51
N ARG A 79 -9.75 -4.51 -8.79
CA ARG A 79 -10.86 -5.17 -9.45
C ARG A 79 -10.33 -6.46 -10.08
N GLN A 80 -11.01 -7.56 -9.86
CA GLN A 80 -10.71 -8.83 -10.52
C GLN A 80 -11.80 -9.14 -11.54
N SER A 81 -11.41 -9.37 -12.79
CA SER A 81 -12.29 -9.80 -13.85
C SER A 81 -12.59 -11.30 -13.73
N GLU A 82 -13.64 -11.80 -14.41
CA GLU A 82 -14.01 -13.21 -14.42
C GLU A 82 -12.91 -14.14 -14.93
N ASP A 83 -12.08 -13.66 -15.85
CA ASP A 83 -10.90 -14.38 -16.38
C ASP A 83 -9.69 -14.34 -15.41
N GLY A 84 -9.85 -13.82 -14.20
CA GLY A 84 -8.80 -13.76 -13.17
C GLY A 84 -7.79 -12.62 -13.34
N ARG A 85 -7.92 -11.78 -14.37
CA ARG A 85 -7.08 -10.58 -14.51
C ARG A 85 -7.40 -9.57 -13.43
N ARG A 86 -6.39 -8.90 -12.91
CA ARG A 86 -6.50 -7.89 -11.87
C ARG A 86 -6.11 -6.51 -12.39
N GLU A 87 -6.97 -5.56 -12.13
CA GLU A 87 -6.71 -4.14 -12.37
C GLU A 87 -6.48 -3.45 -11.04
N TRP A 88 -5.49 -2.58 -11.02
CA TRP A 88 -5.06 -1.87 -9.81
C TRP A 88 -5.22 -0.36 -9.96
N ARG A 89 -5.68 0.27 -8.89
CA ARG A 89 -5.72 1.74 -8.76
C ARG A 89 -5.14 2.12 -7.41
N VAL A 90 -4.45 3.25 -7.37
CA VAL A 90 -3.95 3.83 -6.12
C VAL A 90 -4.64 5.17 -5.94
N LEU A 91 -5.28 5.36 -4.80
CA LEU A 91 -6.08 6.55 -4.48
C LEU A 91 -5.40 7.38 -3.40
N ASP A 92 -6.01 8.54 -3.08
CA ASP A 92 -5.50 9.52 -2.10
C ASP A 92 -4.10 10.02 -2.46
N LEU A 93 -3.99 10.54 -3.68
CA LEU A 93 -2.74 11.05 -4.24
C LEU A 93 -2.38 12.47 -3.76
N GLN A 94 -3.16 13.06 -2.84
CA GLN A 94 -2.96 14.43 -2.35
C GLN A 94 -1.57 14.67 -1.74
N ARG A 95 -0.96 13.63 -1.19
CA ARG A 95 0.34 13.67 -0.54
C ARG A 95 1.46 13.06 -1.37
N VAL A 96 1.15 12.59 -2.58
CA VAL A 96 2.16 12.02 -3.49
C VAL A 96 3.17 13.09 -3.85
N ASP A 97 4.43 12.75 -3.75
CA ASP A 97 5.53 13.66 -3.95
C ASP A 97 6.65 13.00 -4.75
N ARG A 98 7.22 13.74 -5.69
CA ARG A 98 8.39 13.33 -6.48
C ARG A 98 9.64 13.97 -5.91
N ARG A 99 10.31 13.23 -5.02
CA ARG A 99 11.51 13.75 -4.34
C ARG A 99 12.81 13.18 -4.92
N ARG A 100 13.74 14.08 -5.23
CA ARG A 100 15.13 13.73 -5.54
C ARG A 100 15.94 13.41 -4.29
N TRP A 101 15.64 14.08 -3.16
CA TRP A 101 16.37 14.01 -1.89
C TRP A 101 15.59 13.18 -0.85
N PHE A 102 16.32 12.46 0.01
CA PHE A 102 15.74 11.62 1.09
C PHE A 102 14.78 10.52 0.63
N ARG A 103 14.88 10.05 -0.61
CA ARG A 103 14.03 8.99 -1.18
C ARG A 103 13.89 7.79 -0.27
N ARG A 104 15.00 7.31 0.31
CA ARG A 104 15.02 6.14 1.19
C ARG A 104 14.07 6.28 2.39
N HIS A 105 14.00 7.46 3.00
CA HIS A 105 13.11 7.72 4.14
C HIS A 105 11.63 7.54 3.74
N TRP A 106 11.24 8.05 2.59
CA TRP A 106 9.87 7.98 2.10
C TRP A 106 9.49 6.58 1.65
N ILE A 107 10.39 5.86 0.98
CA ILE A 107 10.21 4.43 0.64
C ILE A 107 9.99 3.60 1.91
N ILE A 108 10.78 3.83 2.97
CA ILE A 108 10.59 3.16 4.25
C ILE A 108 9.21 3.46 4.83
N LYS A 109 8.74 4.71 4.71
CA LYS A 109 7.42 5.11 5.20
C LYS A 109 6.30 4.40 4.44
N ASP A 110 6.37 4.35 3.12
CA ASP A 110 5.37 3.68 2.28
C ASP A 110 5.33 2.17 2.55
N LEU A 111 6.49 1.52 2.54
CA LEU A 111 6.56 0.08 2.85
C LEU A 111 6.11 -0.24 4.29
N ALA A 112 6.37 0.64 5.24
CA ALA A 112 5.91 0.47 6.61
C ALA A 112 4.40 0.64 6.75
N ALA A 113 3.79 1.58 6.02
CA ALA A 113 2.35 1.78 5.98
C ALA A 113 1.64 0.56 5.38
N LEU A 114 2.14 0.06 4.25
CA LEU A 114 1.65 -1.16 3.62
C LEU A 114 1.77 -2.36 4.57
N ASN A 115 2.96 -2.55 5.17
CA ASN A 115 3.22 -3.65 6.11
C ASN A 115 2.32 -3.59 7.35
N TYR A 116 2.04 -2.39 7.87
CA TYR A 116 1.16 -2.16 9.01
C TYR A 116 -0.29 -2.50 8.70
N SER A 117 -0.81 -2.05 7.54
CA SER A 117 -2.21 -2.23 7.15
C SER A 117 -2.53 -3.64 6.62
N ALA A 118 -1.51 -4.43 6.25
CA ALA A 118 -1.70 -5.81 5.84
C ALA A 118 -2.00 -6.70 7.05
N SER A 119 -3.25 -7.21 7.15
CA SER A 119 -3.73 -8.04 8.26
C SER A 119 -2.82 -9.25 8.52
N PRO A 120 -2.31 -9.45 9.74
CA PRO A 120 -1.45 -10.59 10.07
C PRO A 120 -2.17 -11.93 10.06
N GLN A 121 -3.50 -11.94 10.14
CA GLN A 121 -4.33 -13.14 10.03
C GLN A 121 -4.33 -13.69 8.59
N ILE A 122 -4.18 -12.83 7.60
CA ILE A 122 -4.24 -13.18 6.18
C ILE A 122 -2.84 -13.19 5.55
N ILE A 123 -2.03 -12.18 5.85
CA ILE A 123 -0.68 -12.00 5.30
C ILE A 123 0.37 -12.51 6.29
N THR A 124 0.89 -13.68 6.01
CA THR A 124 1.88 -14.38 6.85
C THR A 124 3.27 -13.73 6.77
N LYS A 125 4.18 -14.13 7.66
CA LYS A 125 5.60 -13.74 7.61
C LYS A 125 6.24 -14.14 6.27
N ASN A 126 5.89 -15.34 5.75
CA ASN A 126 6.39 -15.81 4.46
C ASN A 126 5.87 -14.97 3.29
N ASP A 127 4.64 -14.48 3.35
CA ASP A 127 4.06 -13.59 2.34
C ASP A 127 4.77 -12.24 2.32
N ARG A 128 5.08 -11.68 3.51
CA ARG A 128 5.88 -10.45 3.64
C ARG A 128 7.30 -10.62 3.09
N MET A 129 7.91 -11.77 3.33
CA MET A 129 9.22 -12.09 2.75
C MET A 129 9.15 -12.21 1.23
N ARG A 130 8.13 -12.87 0.68
CA ARG A 130 7.90 -12.92 -0.77
C ARG A 130 7.74 -11.54 -1.39
N PHE A 131 6.98 -10.66 -0.75
CA PHE A 131 6.85 -9.27 -1.20
C PHE A 131 8.23 -8.61 -1.31
N LEU A 132 9.07 -8.73 -0.28
CA LEU A 132 10.42 -8.14 -0.29
C LEU A 132 11.30 -8.73 -1.39
N ILE A 133 11.24 -10.05 -1.62
CA ILE A 133 11.99 -10.72 -2.69
C ILE A 133 11.60 -10.16 -4.06
N TYR A 134 10.31 -10.00 -4.34
CA TYR A 134 9.83 -9.42 -5.61
C TYR A 134 10.13 -7.92 -5.72
N TYR A 135 9.97 -7.18 -4.64
CA TYR A 135 10.25 -5.75 -4.59
C TYR A 135 11.74 -5.44 -4.83
N MET A 136 12.64 -6.26 -4.28
CA MET A 136 14.10 -6.08 -4.37
C MET A 136 14.79 -6.88 -5.48
N ASP A 137 14.05 -7.66 -6.31
CA ASP A 137 14.60 -8.54 -7.36
C ASP A 137 15.53 -9.63 -6.84
N GLY A 138 15.12 -10.32 -5.82
CA GLY A 138 15.77 -11.53 -5.38
C GLY A 138 16.25 -11.55 -3.93
N MET A 139 16.46 -12.75 -3.44
CA MET A 139 16.85 -13.03 -2.05
C MET A 139 18.23 -12.42 -1.70
N ASP A 140 19.16 -12.42 -2.64
CA ASP A 140 20.50 -11.87 -2.39
C ASP A 140 20.47 -10.36 -2.13
N LYS A 141 19.58 -9.64 -2.85
CA LYS A 141 19.37 -8.21 -2.60
C LYS A 141 18.67 -7.99 -1.25
N VAL A 142 17.76 -8.87 -0.85
CA VAL A 142 17.14 -8.83 0.48
C VAL A 142 18.20 -8.99 1.56
N ARG A 143 19.08 -9.99 1.45
CA ARG A 143 20.17 -10.24 2.40
C ARG A 143 21.14 -9.05 2.53
N LYS A 144 21.51 -8.44 1.40
CA LYS A 144 22.39 -7.25 1.36
C LYS A 144 21.74 -5.99 1.94
N ASN A 145 20.42 -5.95 2.04
CA ASN A 145 19.65 -4.78 2.50
C ASN A 145 18.95 -4.98 3.86
N LEU A 146 19.43 -5.90 4.71
CA LEU A 146 18.88 -6.14 6.05
C LEU A 146 18.72 -4.85 6.89
N PRO A 147 19.69 -3.90 6.91
CA PRO A 147 19.51 -2.65 7.65
C PRO A 147 18.32 -1.80 7.16
N PHE A 148 18.03 -1.82 5.86
CA PHE A 148 16.85 -1.16 5.31
C PHE A 148 15.56 -1.85 5.76
N ILE A 149 15.52 -3.18 5.72
CA ILE A 149 14.36 -3.97 6.15
C ILE A 149 14.07 -3.75 7.63
N HIS A 150 15.10 -3.72 8.48
CA HIS A 150 14.96 -3.40 9.90
C HIS A 150 14.38 -1.99 10.11
N GLN A 151 14.76 -1.00 9.29
CA GLN A 151 14.16 0.34 9.35
C GLN A 151 12.67 0.32 8.99
N VAL A 152 12.25 -0.46 7.99
CA VAL A 152 10.83 -0.65 7.64
C VAL A 152 10.07 -1.27 8.82
N ILE A 153 10.61 -2.33 9.43
CA ILE A 153 9.98 -3.00 10.58
C ILE A 153 9.82 -2.04 11.76
N ARG A 154 10.90 -1.34 12.16
CA ARG A 154 10.84 -0.33 13.24
C ARG A 154 9.82 0.77 12.96
N LYS A 155 9.72 1.20 11.71
CA LYS A 155 8.73 2.20 11.31
C LYS A 155 7.31 1.65 11.40
N THR A 156 7.08 0.40 10.99
CA THR A 156 5.80 -0.31 11.13
C THR A 156 5.36 -0.36 12.61
N GLU A 157 6.26 -0.73 13.51
CA GLU A 157 5.99 -0.77 14.95
C GLU A 157 5.67 0.62 15.53
N LYS A 158 6.34 1.67 15.03
CA LYS A 158 6.05 3.05 15.43
C LYS A 158 4.65 3.46 14.99
N ILE A 159 4.21 3.11 13.78
CA ILE A 159 2.84 3.35 13.29
C ILE A 159 1.85 2.62 14.19
N SER A 160 2.06 1.33 14.46
CA SER A 160 1.20 0.51 15.32
C SER A 160 1.04 1.11 16.73
N ARG A 161 2.14 1.53 17.35
CA ARG A 161 2.10 2.16 18.69
C ARG A 161 1.34 3.48 18.68
N HIS A 162 1.50 4.28 17.63
CA HIS A 162 0.78 5.55 17.49
C HIS A 162 -0.72 5.34 17.35
N ASP A 163 -1.13 4.42 16.48
CA ASP A 163 -2.55 4.09 16.27
C ASP A 163 -3.22 3.57 17.55
N LYS A 164 -2.55 2.67 18.29
CA LYS A 164 -3.05 2.19 19.59
C LYS A 164 -3.27 3.33 20.58
N LYS A 165 -2.36 4.31 20.64
CA LYS A 165 -2.52 5.50 21.51
C LYS A 165 -3.71 6.37 21.10
N LEU A 166 -3.92 6.57 19.80
CA LEU A 166 -5.05 7.34 19.28
C LEU A 166 -6.39 6.66 19.60
N LYS A 167 -6.48 5.34 19.39
CA LYS A 167 -7.67 4.55 19.72
C LYS A 167 -8.00 4.59 21.22
N ALA A 168 -6.98 4.46 22.07
CA ALA A 168 -7.16 4.56 23.51
C ALA A 168 -7.63 5.94 24.00
N ARG A 169 -7.30 7.02 23.25
CA ARG A 169 -7.77 8.38 23.57
C ARG A 169 -9.22 8.64 23.11
N LYS A 170 -9.67 7.98 22.05
CA LYS A 170 -11.05 8.12 21.54
C LYS A 170 -12.07 7.32 22.36
N ASN A 171 -11.62 6.32 23.13
CA ASN A 171 -12.46 5.48 23.97
C ASN A 171 -12.51 5.97 25.44
N LYS A 172 -11.92 7.14 25.73
CA LYS A 172 -12.06 7.88 26.99
C LYS A 172 -12.96 9.10 26.80
#